data_00dbaf3f5e657455592e3356ebbf18af
#
_entry.id   00dbaf3f5e657455592e3356ebbf18af
#
_cell.length_a   1.000
_cell.length_b   1.000
_cell.length_c   1.000
_cell.angle_alpha   90.00
_cell.angle_beta   90.00
_cell.angle_gamma   90.00
#
_symmetry.space_group_name_H-M   'P 1'
#
loop_
_entity.id
_entity.type
_entity.pdbx_description
1 polymer ?
#
loop_
_entity_poly.entity_id
_entity_poly.type
_entity_poly.pdbx_seq_one_letter_code
_entity_poly.pdbx_strand_id
1 'polypeptide(L)'
;IVLNMITGAAESDRKKLNHKVYVLTAGAPPPSIIFKKMEALGFEVMHVYGLTETYGHILQCAWNDEWNAYDEDKKNEIKARQGVRYPNTEDAMVMDPETMKPVPMDGKTIGEIMIRGNVVMKGYFKDKEATEKSMDGGWFHSGDLAVTHPSGYIKIQDRSKDIIISGGENISSIEIEN
;
A
#
# COMPACT_ATOMS: atom_id res chain seq x y z
N ILE A 1 3.80 14.54 2.42
CA ILE A 1 4.43 15.88 2.59
C ILE A 1 5.19 16.26 1.32
N VAL A 2 6.24 15.53 0.89
CA VAL A 2 7.10 15.92 -0.25
C VAL A 2 6.33 16.12 -1.55
N LEU A 3 5.42 15.21 -1.91
CA LEU A 3 4.61 15.34 -3.12
C LEU A 3 3.73 16.60 -3.08
N ASN A 4 3.18 16.94 -1.92
CA ASN A 4 2.40 18.16 -1.73
C ASN A 4 3.27 19.42 -1.90
N MET A 5 4.51 19.40 -1.44
CA MET A 5 5.45 20.52 -1.64
C MET A 5 5.77 20.71 -3.13
N ILE A 6 6.04 19.62 -3.86
CA ILE A 6 6.31 19.65 -5.31
C ILE A 6 5.09 20.19 -6.07
N THR A 7 3.90 19.65 -5.78
CA THR A 7 2.65 20.04 -6.47
C THR A 7 2.14 21.42 -6.06
N GLY A 8 2.55 21.93 -4.90
CA GLY A 8 2.20 23.27 -4.38
C GLY A 8 3.25 24.35 -4.67
N ALA A 9 4.41 23.99 -5.23
CA ALA A 9 5.44 24.98 -5.57
C ALA A 9 4.92 26.01 -6.59
N ALA A 10 5.36 27.26 -6.48
CA ALA A 10 5.00 28.29 -7.45
C ALA A 10 5.52 27.93 -8.85
N GLU A 11 4.79 28.33 -9.90
CA GLU A 11 5.16 28.02 -11.27
C GLU A 11 6.53 28.60 -11.65
N SER A 12 6.87 29.76 -11.10
CA SER A 12 8.17 30.41 -11.24
C SER A 12 9.35 29.57 -10.71
N ASP A 13 9.10 28.69 -9.74
CA ASP A 13 10.12 27.90 -9.07
C ASP A 13 10.28 26.51 -9.73
N ARG A 14 9.41 26.20 -10.70
CA ARG A 14 9.41 24.92 -11.41
C ARG A 14 10.32 24.98 -12.62
N LYS A 15 11.13 23.95 -12.80
CA LYS A 15 11.88 23.74 -14.03
C LYS A 15 11.17 22.69 -14.88
N LYS A 16 11.05 22.93 -16.19
CA LYS A 16 10.54 21.93 -17.13
C LYS A 16 11.47 20.71 -17.11
N LEU A 17 10.91 19.54 -16.89
CA LEU A 17 11.64 18.29 -16.98
C LEU A 17 11.88 17.92 -18.45
N ASN A 18 13.10 17.56 -18.80
CA ASN A 18 13.47 17.16 -20.16
C ASN A 18 13.28 15.64 -20.38
N HIS A 19 12.95 14.90 -19.33
CA HIS A 19 12.72 13.47 -19.35
C HIS A 19 11.72 13.11 -18.23
N LYS A 20 11.15 11.94 -18.34
CA LYS A 20 10.25 11.40 -17.30
C LYS A 20 11.07 11.08 -16.05
N VAL A 21 10.58 11.50 -14.89
CA VAL A 21 11.18 11.20 -13.58
C VAL A 21 10.29 10.19 -12.85
N TYR A 22 10.86 9.05 -12.49
CA TYR A 22 10.16 8.01 -11.74
C TYR A 22 10.30 8.28 -10.24
N VAL A 23 9.18 8.25 -9.54
CA VAL A 23 9.10 8.49 -8.09
C VAL A 23 8.43 7.32 -7.42
N LEU A 24 9.10 6.71 -6.46
CA LEU A 24 8.49 5.75 -5.54
C LEU A 24 7.94 6.50 -4.32
N THR A 25 6.69 6.28 -4.00
CA THR A 25 6.06 6.84 -2.80
C THR A 25 5.57 5.74 -1.88
N ALA A 26 5.84 5.89 -0.59
CA ALA A 26 5.45 4.97 0.46
C ALA A 26 4.87 5.72 1.67
N GLY A 27 4.32 4.98 2.62
CA GLY A 27 3.64 5.51 3.80
C GLY A 27 2.14 5.66 3.55
N ALA A 28 1.53 6.71 4.10
CA ALA A 28 0.11 6.96 3.87
C ALA A 28 -0.18 7.13 2.36
N PRO A 29 -1.25 6.51 1.82
CA PRO A 29 -1.62 6.64 0.43
C PRO A 29 -1.84 8.11 0.06
N PRO A 30 -1.15 8.65 -0.97
CA PRO A 30 -1.45 10.00 -1.44
C PRO A 30 -2.88 10.03 -2.03
N PRO A 31 -3.65 11.11 -1.83
CA PRO A 31 -4.91 11.30 -2.54
C PRO A 31 -4.71 11.21 -4.06
N SER A 32 -5.69 10.67 -4.77
CA SER A 32 -5.64 10.47 -6.23
C SER A 32 -5.30 11.76 -7.01
N ILE A 33 -5.76 12.90 -6.52
CA ILE A 33 -5.46 14.22 -7.11
C ILE A 33 -3.96 14.53 -7.13
N ILE A 34 -3.18 14.03 -6.16
CA ILE A 34 -1.73 14.25 -6.10
C ILE A 34 -1.02 13.49 -7.21
N PHE A 35 -1.43 12.25 -7.51
CA PHE A 35 -0.90 11.50 -8.66
C PHE A 35 -1.11 12.27 -9.96
N LYS A 36 -2.32 12.77 -10.20
CA LYS A 36 -2.65 13.56 -11.38
C LYS A 36 -1.80 14.83 -11.52
N LYS A 37 -1.60 15.56 -10.40
CA LYS A 37 -0.75 16.76 -10.39
C LYS A 37 0.71 16.45 -10.67
N MET A 38 1.23 15.36 -10.10
CA MET A 38 2.61 14.93 -10.33
C MET A 38 2.85 14.53 -11.79
N GLU A 39 1.93 13.79 -12.39
CA GLU A 39 2.00 13.42 -13.82
C GLU A 39 1.97 14.64 -14.74
N ALA A 40 1.14 15.62 -14.45
CA ALA A 40 1.10 16.88 -15.21
C ALA A 40 2.43 17.65 -15.14
N LEU A 41 3.25 17.41 -14.10
CA LEU A 41 4.60 17.96 -13.94
C LEU A 41 5.70 17.10 -14.58
N GLY A 42 5.36 15.94 -15.18
CA GLY A 42 6.31 15.05 -15.84
C GLY A 42 6.89 13.95 -14.93
N PHE A 43 6.31 13.73 -13.75
CA PHE A 43 6.67 12.65 -12.87
C PHE A 43 5.79 11.43 -13.10
N GLU A 44 6.38 10.24 -13.04
CA GLU A 44 5.65 8.98 -12.96
C GLU A 44 5.77 8.45 -11.54
N VAL A 45 4.65 8.43 -10.81
CA VAL A 45 4.62 8.06 -9.40
C VAL A 45 4.11 6.63 -9.27
N MET A 46 4.91 5.77 -8.66
CA MET A 46 4.55 4.41 -8.29
C MET A 46 4.33 4.32 -6.78
N HIS A 47 3.17 3.83 -6.37
CA HIS A 47 2.91 3.54 -4.98
C HIS A 47 3.58 2.23 -4.59
N VAL A 48 4.27 2.23 -3.47
CA VAL A 48 4.93 1.06 -2.88
C VAL A 48 4.57 0.96 -1.39
N TYR A 49 4.57 -0.25 -0.88
CA TYR A 49 4.29 -0.52 0.53
C TYR A 49 5.36 -1.42 1.12
N GLY A 50 5.73 -1.13 2.34
CA GLY A 50 6.63 -1.89 3.18
C GLY A 50 6.78 -1.25 4.53
N LEU A 51 7.42 -1.96 5.43
CA LEU A 51 7.60 -1.61 6.83
C LEU A 51 9.09 -1.65 7.19
N THR A 52 9.45 -1.09 8.31
CA THR A 52 10.81 -1.25 8.88
C THR A 52 11.12 -2.73 9.09
N GLU A 53 10.12 -3.48 9.51
CA GLU A 53 10.15 -4.92 9.75
C GLU A 53 10.37 -5.76 8.48
N THR A 54 10.18 -5.18 7.31
CA THR A 54 10.38 -5.85 6.00
C THR A 54 11.58 -5.33 5.22
N TYR A 55 12.44 -4.51 5.85
CA TYR A 55 13.66 -3.95 5.23
C TYR A 55 13.41 -3.21 3.91
N GLY A 56 12.30 -2.56 3.76
CA GLY A 56 11.92 -1.82 2.56
C GLY A 56 10.58 -2.25 2.01
N HIS A 57 10.32 -1.92 0.73
CA HIS A 57 9.03 -2.22 0.13
C HIS A 57 8.90 -3.70 -0.26
N ILE A 58 7.71 -4.24 -0.04
CA ILE A 58 7.33 -5.62 -0.33
C ILE A 58 6.17 -5.72 -1.32
N LEU A 59 5.43 -4.64 -1.50
CA LEU A 59 4.42 -4.51 -2.55
C LEU A 59 4.75 -3.28 -3.41
N GLN A 60 4.38 -3.37 -4.69
CA GLN A 60 4.46 -2.26 -5.63
C GLN A 60 3.23 -2.22 -6.53
N CYS A 61 2.72 -1.04 -6.79
CA CYS A 61 1.65 -0.84 -7.76
C CYS A 61 2.22 -0.83 -9.18
N ALA A 62 2.68 -2.01 -9.66
CA ALA A 62 3.17 -2.18 -11.01
C ALA A 62 2.05 -1.84 -12.01
N TRP A 63 2.37 -1.03 -13.03
CA TRP A 63 1.40 -0.65 -14.04
C TRP A 63 1.27 -1.73 -15.10
N ASN A 64 0.03 -2.05 -15.51
CA ASN A 64 -0.25 -2.88 -16.66
C ASN A 64 -0.66 -1.99 -17.83
N ASP A 65 -0.01 -2.14 -18.99
CA ASP A 65 -0.27 -1.32 -20.18
C ASP A 65 -1.71 -1.39 -20.68
N GLU A 66 -2.43 -2.48 -20.44
CA GLU A 66 -3.85 -2.62 -20.76
C GLU A 66 -4.71 -1.55 -20.06
N TRP A 67 -4.29 -1.08 -18.89
CA TRP A 67 -5.01 -0.06 -18.12
C TRP A 67 -4.90 1.35 -18.72
N ASN A 68 -4.02 1.55 -19.68
CA ASN A 68 -3.95 2.81 -20.44
C ASN A 68 -5.27 3.12 -21.15
N ALA A 69 -6.08 2.09 -21.45
CA ALA A 69 -7.39 2.24 -22.06
C ALA A 69 -8.50 2.71 -21.10
N TYR A 70 -8.27 2.68 -19.78
CA TYR A 70 -9.26 3.13 -18.80
C TYR A 70 -9.35 4.65 -18.74
N ASP A 71 -10.49 5.16 -18.25
CA ASP A 71 -10.61 6.57 -17.89
C ASP A 71 -9.66 6.97 -16.75
N GLU A 72 -9.48 8.27 -16.56
CA GLU A 72 -8.53 8.81 -15.57
C GLU A 72 -8.92 8.46 -14.13
N ASP A 73 -10.22 8.40 -13.82
CA ASP A 73 -10.67 8.09 -12.46
C ASP A 73 -10.34 6.64 -12.10
N LYS A 74 -10.55 5.72 -13.06
CA LYS A 74 -10.18 4.31 -12.87
C LYS A 74 -8.67 4.10 -12.78
N LYS A 75 -7.89 4.82 -13.57
CA LYS A 75 -6.42 4.81 -13.47
C LYS A 75 -5.96 5.28 -12.10
N ASN A 76 -6.52 6.38 -11.60
CA ASN A 76 -6.18 6.94 -10.30
C ASN A 76 -6.57 5.99 -9.15
N GLU A 77 -7.73 5.33 -9.24
CA GLU A 77 -8.14 4.29 -8.28
C GLU A 77 -7.11 3.15 -8.21
N ILE A 78 -6.62 2.69 -9.38
CA ILE A 78 -5.61 1.62 -9.44
C ILE A 78 -4.27 2.09 -8.87
N LYS A 79 -3.81 3.29 -9.22
CA LYS A 79 -2.55 3.87 -8.73
C LYS A 79 -2.52 4.08 -7.21
N ALA A 80 -3.68 4.25 -6.60
CA ALA A 80 -3.81 4.37 -5.14
C ALA A 80 -3.64 3.03 -4.40
N ARG A 81 -3.65 1.88 -5.10
CA ARG A 81 -3.42 0.57 -4.49
C ARG A 81 -1.95 0.38 -4.13
N GLN A 82 -1.67 -0.50 -3.16
CA GLN A 82 -0.31 -0.90 -2.81
C GLN A 82 0.27 -1.87 -3.83
N GLY A 83 -0.60 -2.56 -4.56
CA GLY A 83 -0.24 -3.37 -5.71
C GLY A 83 0.02 -4.84 -5.41
N VAL A 84 1.04 -5.38 -6.04
CA VAL A 84 1.40 -6.80 -6.01
C VAL A 84 2.75 -7.02 -5.35
N ARG A 85 3.00 -8.25 -4.94
CA ARG A 85 4.24 -8.69 -4.31
C ARG A 85 5.48 -8.31 -5.14
N TYR A 86 6.47 -7.75 -4.48
CA TYR A 86 7.77 -7.45 -5.08
C TYR A 86 8.63 -8.73 -5.20
N PRO A 87 9.46 -8.87 -6.24
CA PRO A 87 10.18 -10.12 -6.53
C PRO A 87 11.11 -10.63 -5.41
N ASN A 88 11.61 -9.76 -4.52
CA ASN A 88 12.47 -10.16 -3.40
C ASN A 88 11.71 -10.68 -2.17
N THR A 89 10.38 -10.61 -2.18
CA THR A 89 9.51 -11.09 -1.11
C THR A 89 9.06 -12.50 -1.44
N GLU A 90 9.22 -13.46 -0.52
CA GLU A 90 8.79 -14.84 -0.75
C GLU A 90 7.28 -14.90 -0.93
N ASP A 91 6.54 -14.29 0.02
CA ASP A 91 5.09 -14.17 -0.09
C ASP A 91 4.55 -12.95 0.67
N ALA A 92 3.43 -12.39 0.18
CA ALA A 92 2.66 -11.34 0.82
C ALA A 92 1.19 -11.52 0.42
N MET A 93 0.34 -11.80 1.40
CA MET A 93 -1.08 -12.12 1.19
C MET A 93 -1.96 -11.36 2.17
N VAL A 94 -3.21 -11.15 1.78
CA VAL A 94 -4.25 -10.74 2.71
C VAL A 94 -4.91 -11.99 3.26
N MET A 95 -4.82 -12.19 4.57
CA MET A 95 -5.28 -13.39 5.25
C MET A 95 -6.18 -13.04 6.42
N ASP A 96 -7.07 -13.96 6.75
CA ASP A 96 -7.83 -13.94 7.99
C ASP A 96 -6.89 -14.33 9.15
N PRO A 97 -6.67 -13.45 10.14
CA PRO A 97 -5.72 -13.70 11.22
C PRO A 97 -6.12 -14.81 12.18
N GLU A 98 -7.40 -15.20 12.23
CA GLU A 98 -7.86 -16.28 13.10
C GLU A 98 -7.69 -17.65 12.44
N THR A 99 -8.02 -17.75 11.15
CA THR A 99 -7.98 -19.02 10.42
C THR A 99 -6.68 -19.26 9.69
N MET A 100 -5.82 -18.25 9.56
CA MET A 100 -4.58 -18.26 8.78
C MET A 100 -4.79 -18.68 7.31
N LYS A 101 -5.94 -18.33 6.73
CA LYS A 101 -6.28 -18.62 5.33
C LYS A 101 -6.38 -17.32 4.53
N PRO A 102 -5.94 -17.36 3.25
CA PRO A 102 -6.15 -16.23 2.35
C PRO A 102 -7.62 -15.85 2.23
N VAL A 103 -7.92 -14.57 2.26
CA VAL A 103 -9.27 -14.07 1.97
C VAL A 103 -9.57 -14.12 0.48
N PRO A 104 -10.86 -14.13 0.07
CA PRO A 104 -11.25 -14.04 -1.33
C PRO A 104 -10.68 -12.80 -2.03
N MET A 105 -10.29 -12.94 -3.29
CA MET A 105 -9.86 -11.82 -4.14
C MET A 105 -11.06 -11.10 -4.76
N ASP A 106 -11.94 -10.55 -3.92
CA ASP A 106 -13.20 -9.91 -4.31
C ASP A 106 -13.19 -8.38 -4.20
N GLY A 107 -12.10 -7.83 -3.66
CA GLY A 107 -11.96 -6.39 -3.40
C GLY A 107 -12.83 -5.88 -2.24
N LYS A 108 -13.37 -6.76 -1.42
CA LYS A 108 -14.33 -6.44 -0.33
C LYS A 108 -13.99 -7.11 0.98
N THR A 109 -13.65 -8.40 0.94
CA THR A 109 -13.34 -9.16 2.15
C THR A 109 -12.04 -8.65 2.75
N ILE A 110 -12.15 -8.11 3.97
CA ILE A 110 -11.02 -7.55 4.71
C ILE A 110 -10.25 -8.69 5.40
N GLY A 111 -8.94 -8.61 5.35
CA GLY A 111 -8.02 -9.41 6.14
C GLY A 111 -6.78 -8.60 6.49
N GLU A 112 -5.81 -9.23 7.14
CA GLU A 112 -4.53 -8.63 7.49
C GLU A 112 -3.48 -8.94 6.41
N ILE A 113 -2.62 -7.99 6.07
CA ILE A 113 -1.46 -8.25 5.21
C ILE A 113 -0.46 -9.07 6.02
N MET A 114 -0.22 -10.30 5.59
CA MET A 114 0.76 -11.19 6.18
C MET A 114 1.91 -11.43 5.20
N ILE A 115 3.13 -11.45 5.73
CA ILE A 115 4.35 -11.39 4.94
C ILE A 115 5.29 -12.53 5.34
N ARG A 116 5.93 -13.13 4.35
CA ARG A 116 6.94 -14.16 4.57
C ARG A 116 8.13 -13.96 3.64
N GLY A 117 9.32 -14.28 4.13
CA GLY A 117 10.53 -14.29 3.33
C GLY A 117 11.75 -13.67 4.02
N ASN A 118 12.87 -13.69 3.32
CA ASN A 118 14.18 -13.24 3.83
C ASN A 118 14.25 -11.74 4.15
N VAL A 119 13.29 -10.96 3.66
CA VAL A 119 13.20 -9.51 3.91
C VAL A 119 12.56 -9.20 5.27
N VAL A 120 11.90 -10.18 5.89
CA VAL A 120 11.27 -10.02 7.20
C VAL A 120 12.34 -10.03 8.29
N MET A 121 12.21 -9.12 9.25
CA MET A 121 13.11 -9.01 10.41
C MET A 121 13.18 -10.31 11.21
N LYS A 122 14.26 -10.50 11.97
CA LYS A 122 14.38 -11.61 12.92
C LYS A 122 13.52 -11.44 14.17
N GLY A 123 13.16 -10.21 14.50
CA GLY A 123 12.35 -9.87 15.66
C GLY A 123 12.66 -8.49 16.23
N TYR A 124 11.88 -8.09 17.21
CA TYR A 124 12.07 -6.85 17.96
C TYR A 124 13.20 -6.98 18.98
N PHE A 125 14.03 -5.95 19.08
CA PHE A 125 15.21 -5.98 19.94
C PHE A 125 14.82 -6.11 21.42
N LYS A 126 15.29 -7.19 22.07
CA LYS A 126 15.01 -7.52 23.49
C LYS A 126 13.51 -7.59 23.84
N ASP A 127 12.65 -7.84 22.86
CA ASP A 127 11.22 -8.02 23.05
C ASP A 127 10.77 -9.34 22.40
N LYS A 128 10.93 -10.40 23.16
CA LYS A 128 10.59 -11.75 22.72
C LYS A 128 9.08 -11.92 22.54
N GLU A 129 8.31 -11.37 23.47
CA GLU A 129 6.84 -11.50 23.46
C GLU A 129 6.23 -10.84 22.21
N ALA A 130 6.60 -9.57 21.93
CA ALA A 130 6.15 -8.90 20.72
C ALA A 130 6.63 -9.61 19.45
N THR A 131 7.85 -10.17 19.47
CA THR A 131 8.38 -10.94 18.34
C THR A 131 7.55 -12.19 18.08
N GLU A 132 7.30 -13.03 19.09
CA GLU A 132 6.52 -14.25 18.95
C GLU A 132 5.10 -13.95 18.47
N LYS A 133 4.47 -12.93 19.04
CA LYS A 133 3.13 -12.49 18.63
C LYS A 133 3.09 -12.03 17.18
N SER A 134 4.10 -11.30 16.73
CA SER A 134 4.14 -10.77 15.34
C SER A 134 4.53 -11.80 14.30
N MET A 135 5.02 -12.99 14.70
CA MET A 135 5.49 -14.06 13.81
C MET A 135 4.62 -15.32 13.92
N ASP A 136 3.40 -15.18 14.42
CA ASP A 136 2.51 -16.33 14.62
C ASP A 136 2.21 -17.06 13.30
N GLY A 137 2.04 -18.37 13.36
CA GLY A 137 1.77 -19.22 12.21
C GLY A 137 2.86 -19.21 11.11
N GLY A 138 4.07 -18.66 11.41
CA GLY A 138 5.19 -18.57 10.45
C GLY A 138 5.05 -17.42 9.44
N TRP A 139 4.19 -16.48 9.72
CA TRP A 139 4.00 -15.24 8.96
C TRP A 139 4.25 -14.02 9.83
N PHE A 140 4.79 -12.97 9.24
CA PHE A 140 4.83 -11.68 9.90
C PHE A 140 3.47 -10.98 9.75
N HIS A 141 2.87 -10.66 10.87
CA HIS A 141 1.62 -9.92 11.00
C HIS A 141 1.89 -8.43 10.95
N SER A 142 1.49 -7.78 9.87
CA SER A 142 1.79 -6.34 9.68
C SER A 142 0.94 -5.42 10.54
N GLY A 143 -0.24 -5.86 10.97
CA GLY A 143 -1.25 -5.04 11.60
C GLY A 143 -2.01 -4.13 10.62
N ASP A 144 -1.74 -4.22 9.31
CA ASP A 144 -2.42 -3.44 8.28
C ASP A 144 -3.53 -4.26 7.64
N LEU A 145 -4.76 -3.73 7.70
CA LEU A 145 -5.95 -4.34 7.12
C LEU A 145 -6.10 -3.97 5.66
N ALA A 146 -6.41 -4.94 4.83
CA ALA A 146 -6.46 -4.77 3.39
C ALA A 146 -7.49 -5.68 2.74
N VAL A 147 -7.76 -5.41 1.46
CA VAL A 147 -8.50 -6.29 0.55
C VAL A 147 -7.62 -6.68 -0.63
N THR A 148 -7.90 -7.84 -1.23
CA THR A 148 -7.26 -8.23 -2.50
C THR A 148 -8.28 -8.11 -3.63
N HIS A 149 -7.97 -7.33 -4.65
CA HIS A 149 -8.81 -7.21 -5.84
C HIS A 149 -8.70 -8.47 -6.75
N PRO A 150 -9.69 -8.71 -7.64
CA PRO A 150 -9.62 -9.83 -8.60
C PRO A 150 -8.37 -9.83 -9.49
N SER A 151 -7.74 -8.67 -9.67
CA SER A 151 -6.46 -8.52 -10.38
C SER A 151 -5.23 -8.96 -9.57
N GLY A 152 -5.40 -9.42 -8.32
CA GLY A 152 -4.32 -9.73 -7.39
C GLY A 152 -3.73 -8.51 -6.67
N TYR A 153 -4.19 -7.30 -6.98
CA TYR A 153 -3.69 -6.07 -6.35
C TYR A 153 -4.28 -5.87 -4.97
N ILE A 154 -3.41 -5.66 -4.00
CA ILE A 154 -3.76 -5.40 -2.61
C ILE A 154 -4.04 -3.89 -2.45
N LYS A 155 -5.10 -3.56 -1.72
CA LYS A 155 -5.44 -2.20 -1.29
C LYS A 155 -5.60 -2.18 0.22
N ILE A 156 -4.78 -1.38 0.90
CA ILE A 156 -4.91 -1.13 2.35
C ILE A 156 -6.20 -0.34 2.60
N GLN A 157 -6.92 -0.75 3.63
CA GLN A 157 -8.13 -0.09 4.10
C GLN A 157 -7.83 0.73 5.35
N ASP A 158 -7.14 0.14 6.33
CA ASP A 158 -6.78 0.82 7.57
C ASP A 158 -5.72 0.01 8.35
N ARG A 159 -5.31 0.53 9.50
CA ARG A 159 -4.61 -0.25 10.51
C ARG A 159 -5.60 -0.91 11.46
N SER A 160 -5.27 -2.12 11.92
CA SER A 160 -6.12 -2.85 12.86
C SER A 160 -6.40 -2.10 14.18
N LYS A 161 -5.51 -1.16 14.55
CA LYS A 161 -5.63 -0.31 15.75
C LYS A 161 -6.43 0.96 15.52
N ASP A 162 -6.62 1.37 14.27
CA ASP A 162 -7.18 2.67 13.91
C ASP A 162 -8.60 2.53 13.30
N ILE A 163 -9.02 1.29 13.03
CA ILE A 163 -10.35 1.02 12.49
C ILE A 163 -11.45 1.40 13.49
N ILE A 164 -12.45 2.13 13.02
CA ILE A 164 -13.59 2.55 13.82
C ILE A 164 -14.69 1.49 13.67
N ILE A 165 -15.10 0.88 14.77
CA ILE A 165 -16.24 -0.06 14.78
C ILE A 165 -17.49 0.71 15.19
N SER A 166 -18.46 0.85 14.29
CA SER A 166 -19.74 1.50 14.56
C SER A 166 -20.89 0.64 14.06
N GLY A 167 -21.80 0.28 14.97
CA GLY A 167 -22.98 -0.53 14.64
C GLY A 167 -22.68 -1.94 14.13
N GLY A 168 -21.47 -2.46 14.37
CA GLY A 168 -21.01 -3.76 13.86
C GLY A 168 -20.35 -3.70 12.47
N GLU A 169 -20.17 -2.51 11.90
CA GLU A 169 -19.46 -2.28 10.66
C GLU A 169 -18.08 -1.65 10.93
N ASN A 170 -17.10 -2.09 10.15
CA ASN A 170 -15.74 -1.52 10.15
C ASN A 170 -15.70 -0.29 9.25
N ILE A 171 -15.45 0.87 9.84
CA ILE A 171 -15.31 2.14 9.12
C ILE A 171 -13.83 2.50 9.07
N SER A 172 -13.30 2.67 7.87
CA SER A 172 -11.91 3.10 7.67
C SER A 172 -11.72 4.55 8.07
N SER A 173 -10.72 4.81 8.91
CA SER A 173 -10.31 6.19 9.26
C SER A 173 -9.83 6.94 8.01
N ILE A 174 -9.18 6.26 7.08
CA ILE A 174 -8.70 6.81 5.81
C ILE A 174 -9.85 7.29 4.91
N GLU A 175 -11.00 6.59 4.92
CA GLU A 175 -12.18 7.01 4.15
C GLU A 175 -12.86 8.26 4.71
N ILE A 176 -12.71 8.51 6.01
CA ILE A 176 -13.28 9.72 6.66
C ILE A 176 -12.37 10.94 6.43
N GLU A 177 -11.06 10.73 6.28
CA GLU A 177 -10.07 11.81 6.13
C GLU A 177 -9.92 12.29 4.65
N ASN A 178 -10.49 11.59 3.67
CA ASN A 178 -10.48 11.93 2.24
C ASN A 178 -11.79 12.60 1.80
#